data_1332050a413ab843a2386f75cf6c5a4a
#
_entry.id   1332050a413ab843a2386f75cf6c5a4a
#
_cell.length_a   1.000
_cell.length_b   1.000
_cell.length_c   1.000
_cell.angle_alpha   90.00
_cell.angle_beta   90.00
_cell.angle_gamma   90.00
#
_symmetry.space_group_name_H-M   'P 1'
#
loop_
_entity.id
_entity.type
_entity.pdbx_description
1 polymer ?
#
loop_
_entity_poly.entity_id
_entity_poly.type
_entity_poly.pdbx_seq_one_letter_code
_entity_poly.pdbx_strand_id
1 'polypeptide(L)'
;ALDTAGTPTDTWTVYSIGGGELAEEGVPPRQAEEIYEMNTLDEILAWCRRTGRTYWEYVEECESDDIWDYLAEIWQAMRESVERGLDHEGVLPGPLHLTRRAATYHVRASGYKQSLQSRGLVFAYALAVAEENASGGRIVTAPTCGSSGVVPAVLYHLQKSRGFSDARIYRALATAGLFGNVVKHNASISGAEVGCQGEVGVACAMAAAANQLFGGSPSQIEYAAEMGLEHHLGMTCDPVCGLVQIPCIERNAYAAARALDANLYSAFTDGGHRVSFDRVVEVMKQTGHDLPSIYKETGEGGLAREYDPDK
;
A
#
# COMPACT_ATOMS: atom_id res chain seq x y z
N ALA A 1 25.66 -15.48 -9.75
CA ALA A 1 26.74 -15.21 -8.77
C ALA A 1 28.08 -15.13 -9.50
N LEU A 2 29.01 -14.38 -8.94
CA LEU A 2 30.37 -14.24 -9.48
C LEU A 2 31.37 -14.65 -8.38
N ASP A 3 32.50 -15.22 -8.80
CA ASP A 3 33.64 -15.45 -7.89
C ASP A 3 34.43 -14.16 -7.65
N THR A 4 35.50 -14.25 -6.85
CA THR A 4 36.37 -13.11 -6.53
C THR A 4 37.14 -12.53 -7.71
N ALA A 5 37.19 -13.26 -8.83
CA ALA A 5 37.80 -12.85 -10.10
C ALA A 5 36.79 -12.27 -11.10
N GLY A 6 35.49 -12.23 -10.72
CA GLY A 6 34.38 -11.76 -11.55
C GLY A 6 33.88 -12.80 -12.57
N THR A 7 34.24 -14.07 -12.40
CA THR A 7 33.75 -15.16 -13.30
C THR A 7 32.40 -15.65 -12.79
N PRO A 8 31.39 -15.86 -13.67
CA PRO A 8 30.12 -16.43 -13.28
C PRO A 8 30.30 -17.84 -12.71
N THR A 9 29.86 -18.04 -11.46
CA THR A 9 29.86 -19.33 -10.77
C THR A 9 28.50 -19.98 -10.78
N ASP A 10 27.44 -19.14 -10.86
CA ASP A 10 26.08 -19.58 -10.90
C ASP A 10 25.22 -18.52 -11.60
N THR A 11 24.20 -18.97 -12.33
CA THR A 11 23.26 -18.10 -13.06
C THR A 11 21.84 -18.65 -12.90
N TRP A 12 20.93 -17.79 -12.50
CA TRP A 12 19.51 -18.13 -12.49
C TRP A 12 18.69 -16.96 -13.03
N THR A 13 17.53 -17.27 -13.61
CA THR A 13 16.60 -16.30 -14.16
C THR A 13 15.41 -16.15 -13.22
N VAL A 14 15.15 -14.93 -12.79
CA VAL A 14 14.03 -14.60 -11.90
C VAL A 14 13.18 -13.54 -12.58
N TYR A 15 11.87 -13.77 -12.60
CA TYR A 15 10.89 -12.87 -13.17
C TYR A 15 10.08 -12.19 -12.05
N SER A 16 9.87 -10.87 -12.15
CA SER A 16 8.86 -10.20 -11.35
C SER A 16 7.50 -10.39 -12.04
N ILE A 17 6.55 -10.99 -11.34
CA ILE A 17 5.21 -11.29 -11.87
C ILE A 17 4.12 -10.38 -11.34
N GLY A 18 4.52 -9.28 -10.69
CA GLY A 18 3.64 -8.29 -10.11
C GLY A 18 3.33 -8.54 -8.63
N GLY A 19 2.77 -7.52 -7.95
CA GLY A 19 2.39 -7.65 -6.53
C GLY A 19 3.51 -8.01 -5.55
N GLY A 20 4.78 -7.87 -5.95
CA GLY A 20 5.94 -8.29 -5.16
C GLY A 20 6.28 -9.78 -5.28
N GLU A 21 5.57 -10.53 -6.10
CA GLU A 21 5.83 -11.94 -6.34
C GLU A 21 6.96 -12.15 -7.36
N LEU A 22 7.75 -13.20 -7.14
CA LEU A 22 8.85 -13.61 -8.02
C LEU A 22 8.59 -15.02 -8.53
N ALA A 23 8.87 -15.24 -9.81
CA ALA A 23 8.92 -16.56 -10.42
C ALA A 23 10.35 -16.87 -10.86
N GLU A 24 10.80 -18.08 -10.59
CA GLU A 24 12.12 -18.56 -10.99
C GLU A 24 11.97 -19.57 -12.14
N GLU A 25 12.84 -19.46 -13.15
CA GLU A 25 12.81 -20.36 -14.29
C GLU A 25 13.04 -21.82 -13.87
N GLY A 26 12.11 -22.70 -14.24
CA GLY A 26 12.17 -24.12 -13.90
C GLY A 26 11.65 -24.47 -12.50
N VAL A 27 11.25 -23.50 -11.69
CA VAL A 27 10.61 -23.73 -10.39
C VAL A 27 9.09 -23.62 -10.55
N PRO A 28 8.33 -24.64 -10.18
CA PRO A 28 6.88 -24.55 -10.24
C PRO A 28 6.36 -23.46 -9.28
N PRO A 29 5.27 -22.74 -9.64
CA PRO A 29 4.68 -21.74 -8.77
C PRO A 29 4.27 -22.38 -7.44
N ARG A 30 4.53 -21.66 -6.35
CA ARG A 30 4.13 -22.09 -5.01
C ARG A 30 2.60 -22.16 -4.97
N GLN A 31 2.05 -23.31 -4.60
CA GLN A 31 0.62 -23.41 -4.34
C GLN A 31 0.31 -22.59 -3.08
N ALA A 32 -0.55 -21.58 -3.23
CA ALA A 32 -1.07 -20.84 -2.10
C ALA A 32 -2.06 -21.75 -1.33
N GLU A 33 -1.91 -21.85 -0.02
CA GLU A 33 -2.93 -22.45 0.84
C GLU A 33 -4.07 -21.45 1.00
N GLU A 34 -5.32 -21.91 0.86
CA GLU A 34 -6.50 -21.12 1.21
C GLU A 34 -6.68 -21.14 2.72
N ILE A 35 -6.26 -20.07 3.39
CA ILE A 35 -6.35 -19.93 4.84
C ILE A 35 -7.72 -19.36 5.26
N TYR A 36 -8.29 -18.48 4.45
CA TYR A 36 -9.53 -17.77 4.74
C TYR A 36 -10.72 -18.43 4.03
N GLU A 37 -11.74 -18.86 4.80
CA GLU A 37 -12.96 -19.45 4.25
C GLU A 37 -13.86 -18.39 3.60
N MET A 38 -13.90 -17.16 4.18
CA MET A 38 -14.67 -16.03 3.64
C MET A 38 -13.77 -15.14 2.82
N ASN A 39 -14.15 -14.93 1.56
CA ASN A 39 -13.35 -14.23 0.58
C ASN A 39 -13.93 -12.86 0.17
N THR A 40 -15.05 -12.44 0.77
CA THR A 40 -15.68 -11.14 0.55
C THR A 40 -15.82 -10.36 1.86
N LEU A 41 -15.77 -9.03 1.80
CA LEU A 41 -15.99 -8.23 3.01
C LEU A 41 -17.45 -8.26 3.47
N ASP A 42 -18.40 -8.46 2.57
CA ASP A 42 -19.81 -8.63 2.94
C ASP A 42 -20.01 -9.86 3.85
N GLU A 43 -19.35 -11.00 3.55
CA GLU A 43 -19.38 -12.21 4.39
C GLU A 43 -18.68 -11.98 5.73
N ILE A 44 -17.49 -11.38 5.72
CA ILE A 44 -16.71 -11.10 6.94
C ILE A 44 -17.43 -10.08 7.81
N LEU A 45 -18.04 -9.05 7.24
CA LEU A 45 -18.84 -8.07 7.97
C LEU A 45 -20.08 -8.72 8.62
N ALA A 46 -20.73 -9.65 7.90
CA ALA A 46 -21.83 -10.44 8.47
C ALA A 46 -21.35 -11.32 9.63
N TRP A 47 -20.16 -11.91 9.53
CA TRP A 47 -19.51 -12.64 10.63
C TRP A 47 -19.22 -11.71 11.82
N CYS A 48 -18.66 -10.51 11.58
CA CYS A 48 -18.41 -9.52 12.63
C CYS A 48 -19.70 -9.16 13.38
N ARG A 49 -20.78 -8.88 12.65
CA ARG A 49 -22.08 -8.55 13.23
C ARG A 49 -22.68 -9.70 14.06
N ARG A 50 -22.54 -10.94 13.61
CA ARG A 50 -23.05 -12.14 14.29
C ARG A 50 -22.28 -12.48 15.56
N THR A 51 -20.94 -12.28 15.52
CA THR A 51 -20.05 -12.67 16.63
C THR A 51 -19.76 -11.56 17.62
N GLY A 52 -20.02 -10.28 17.24
CA GLY A 52 -19.61 -9.10 18.00
C GLY A 52 -18.12 -8.80 17.93
N ARG A 53 -17.42 -9.50 17.04
CA ARG A 53 -15.96 -9.33 16.80
C ARG A 53 -15.68 -8.38 15.64
N THR A 54 -14.40 -8.13 15.36
CA THR A 54 -13.92 -7.27 14.28
C THR A 54 -12.92 -7.99 13.37
N TYR A 55 -12.49 -7.35 12.30
CA TYR A 55 -11.68 -7.93 11.23
C TYR A 55 -10.37 -8.57 11.70
N TRP A 56 -9.62 -7.94 12.60
CA TRP A 56 -8.38 -8.51 13.12
C TRP A 56 -8.62 -9.79 13.95
N GLU A 57 -9.80 -9.93 14.60
CA GLU A 57 -10.17 -11.15 15.32
C GLU A 57 -10.60 -12.28 14.37
N TYR A 58 -11.06 -11.93 13.15
CA TYR A 58 -11.25 -12.91 12.09
C TYR A 58 -9.91 -13.43 11.56
N VAL A 59 -8.93 -12.53 11.38
CA VAL A 59 -7.56 -12.94 11.04
C VAL A 59 -6.98 -13.85 12.11
N GLU A 60 -7.11 -13.51 13.39
CA GLU A 60 -6.66 -14.33 14.52
C GLU A 60 -7.31 -15.71 14.56
N GLU A 61 -8.58 -15.83 14.13
CA GLU A 61 -9.29 -17.12 14.07
C GLU A 61 -8.80 -18.01 12.91
N CYS A 62 -8.36 -17.41 11.79
CA CYS A 62 -7.97 -18.14 10.58
C CYS A 62 -6.48 -18.47 10.53
N GLU A 63 -5.64 -17.59 11.05
CA GLU A 63 -4.17 -17.69 10.97
C GLU A 63 -3.61 -18.51 12.14
N SER A 64 -2.38 -18.97 12.00
CA SER A 64 -1.63 -19.62 13.08
C SER A 64 -1.15 -18.59 14.14
N ASP A 65 -0.79 -19.09 15.33
CA ASP A 65 -0.39 -18.24 16.48
C ASP A 65 0.81 -17.35 16.21
N ASP A 66 1.65 -17.67 15.22
CA ASP A 66 2.84 -16.89 14.82
C ASP A 66 2.52 -15.67 13.98
N ILE A 67 1.26 -15.45 13.57
CA ILE A 67 0.84 -14.25 12.81
C ILE A 67 1.25 -12.96 13.53
N TRP A 68 1.16 -12.93 14.85
CA TRP A 68 1.50 -11.73 15.63
C TRP A 68 3.00 -11.42 15.63
N ASP A 69 3.84 -12.43 15.68
CA ASP A 69 5.29 -12.30 15.57
C ASP A 69 5.66 -11.84 14.15
N TYR A 70 5.04 -12.41 13.12
CA TYR A 70 5.19 -11.96 11.75
C TYR A 70 4.79 -10.49 11.56
N LEU A 71 3.63 -10.08 12.07
CA LEU A 71 3.17 -8.68 11.98
C LEU A 71 4.06 -7.73 12.78
N ALA A 72 4.70 -8.19 13.86
CA ALA A 72 5.70 -7.42 14.59
C ALA A 72 6.95 -7.17 13.74
N GLU A 73 7.45 -8.20 13.03
CA GLU A 73 8.56 -8.05 12.08
C GLU A 73 8.22 -7.11 10.92
N ILE A 74 7.03 -7.25 10.35
CA ILE A 74 6.51 -6.36 9.30
C ILE A 74 6.47 -4.91 9.80
N TRP A 75 5.92 -4.68 10.99
CA TRP A 75 5.87 -3.35 11.56
C TRP A 75 7.25 -2.75 11.81
N GLN A 76 8.17 -3.56 12.32
CA GLN A 76 9.55 -3.14 12.53
C GLN A 76 10.20 -2.69 11.20
N ALA A 77 10.06 -3.49 10.14
CA ALA A 77 10.60 -3.15 8.80
C ALA A 77 9.95 -1.89 8.21
N MET A 78 8.64 -1.70 8.41
CA MET A 78 7.92 -0.49 8.00
C MET A 78 8.46 0.76 8.74
N ARG A 79 8.62 0.70 10.07
CA ARG A 79 9.19 1.80 10.86
C ARG A 79 10.58 2.17 10.41
N GLU A 80 11.46 1.17 10.30
CA GLU A 80 12.83 1.37 9.87
C GLU A 80 12.92 2.01 8.49
N SER A 81 12.03 1.66 7.57
CA SER A 81 12.00 2.25 6.22
C SER A 81 11.61 3.73 6.26
N VAL A 82 10.64 4.12 7.12
CA VAL A 82 10.30 5.53 7.34
C VAL A 82 11.49 6.29 7.93
N GLU A 83 12.09 5.76 9.02
CA GLU A 83 13.18 6.41 9.73
C GLU A 83 14.43 6.59 8.84
N ARG A 84 14.82 5.55 8.10
CA ARG A 84 15.94 5.66 7.14
C ARG A 84 15.67 6.67 6.04
N GLY A 85 14.45 6.65 5.45
CA GLY A 85 14.11 7.57 4.37
C GLY A 85 14.03 9.02 4.81
N LEU A 86 13.73 9.30 6.07
CA LEU A 86 13.78 10.65 6.63
C LEU A 86 15.22 11.15 6.86
N ASP A 87 16.17 10.25 7.10
CA ASP A 87 17.59 10.58 7.33
C ASP A 87 18.39 10.66 6.00
N HIS A 88 17.85 10.11 4.90
CA HIS A 88 18.53 10.11 3.63
C HIS A 88 18.20 11.34 2.78
N GLU A 89 19.22 12.02 2.31
CA GLU A 89 19.14 13.14 1.37
C GLU A 89 19.83 12.79 0.03
N GLY A 90 19.81 13.70 -0.92
CA GLY A 90 20.51 13.56 -2.19
C GLY A 90 19.59 13.25 -3.35
N VAL A 91 20.11 12.56 -4.37
CA VAL A 91 19.43 12.27 -5.63
C VAL A 91 19.13 10.78 -5.72
N LEU A 92 17.92 10.45 -6.18
CA LEU A 92 17.52 9.07 -6.45
C LEU A 92 18.29 8.48 -7.63
N PRO A 93 18.55 7.17 -7.63
CA PRO A 93 19.23 6.53 -8.73
C PRO A 93 18.37 6.53 -10.01
N GLY A 94 19.06 6.45 -11.16
CA GLY A 94 18.43 6.39 -12.48
C GLY A 94 18.44 7.71 -13.24
N PRO A 95 17.93 7.74 -14.48
CA PRO A 95 18.05 8.86 -15.40
C PRO A 95 17.19 10.08 -15.04
N LEU A 96 16.24 9.96 -14.12
CA LEU A 96 15.33 11.05 -13.77
C LEU A 96 15.95 12.08 -12.83
N HIS A 97 17.06 11.76 -12.15
CA HIS A 97 17.79 12.63 -11.24
C HIS A 97 16.91 13.35 -10.19
N LEU A 98 15.86 12.68 -9.72
CA LEU A 98 14.95 13.25 -8.72
C LEU A 98 15.65 13.45 -7.39
N THR A 99 15.51 14.64 -6.81
CA THR A 99 15.98 14.93 -5.47
C THR A 99 15.03 14.32 -4.43
N ARG A 100 15.58 13.67 -3.42
CA ARG A 100 14.83 13.20 -2.25
C ARG A 100 14.20 14.39 -1.53
N ARG A 101 12.96 14.26 -1.11
CA ARG A 101 12.15 15.33 -0.51
C ARG A 101 11.66 15.02 0.90
N ALA A 102 11.73 13.78 1.34
CA ALA A 102 11.16 13.33 2.62
C ALA A 102 11.69 14.15 3.81
N ALA A 103 13.02 14.28 3.95
CA ALA A 103 13.67 15.05 5.00
C ALA A 103 13.23 16.53 4.98
N THR A 104 13.21 17.16 3.80
CA THR A 104 12.78 18.56 3.64
C THR A 104 11.30 18.74 4.01
N TYR A 105 10.42 17.82 3.60
CA TYR A 105 9.00 17.86 3.97
C TYR A 105 8.81 17.69 5.48
N HIS A 106 9.55 16.78 6.10
CA HIS A 106 9.52 16.55 7.55
C HIS A 106 9.88 17.81 8.33
N VAL A 107 11.01 18.45 7.99
CA VAL A 107 11.46 19.69 8.64
C VAL A 107 10.45 20.82 8.45
N ARG A 108 9.95 21.02 7.22
CA ARG A 108 8.95 22.06 6.92
C ARG A 108 7.64 21.81 7.66
N ALA A 109 7.14 20.57 7.63
CA ALA A 109 5.91 20.19 8.33
C ALA A 109 5.97 20.49 9.82
N SER A 110 7.12 20.25 10.46
CA SER A 110 7.34 20.51 11.89
C SER A 110 7.19 21.99 12.26
N GLY A 111 7.37 22.90 11.33
CA GLY A 111 7.18 24.35 11.52
C GLY A 111 5.75 24.87 11.35
N TYR A 112 4.82 24.05 10.89
CA TYR A 112 3.44 24.46 10.66
C TYR A 112 2.54 24.29 11.91
N LYS A 113 1.36 24.94 11.88
CA LYS A 113 0.31 24.73 12.89
C LYS A 113 -0.24 23.31 12.79
N GLN A 114 -0.76 22.79 13.89
CA GLN A 114 -1.13 21.37 14.08
C GLN A 114 -1.92 20.72 12.93
N SER A 115 -2.89 21.41 12.33
CA SER A 115 -3.69 20.85 11.23
C SER A 115 -2.89 20.62 9.94
N LEU A 116 -2.05 21.57 9.55
CA LEU A 116 -1.17 21.44 8.39
C LEU A 116 0.05 20.58 8.69
N GLN A 117 0.56 20.63 9.92
CA GLN A 117 1.65 19.79 10.40
C GLN A 117 1.32 18.30 10.22
N SER A 118 0.17 17.86 10.72
CA SER A 118 -0.27 16.46 10.61
C SER A 118 -0.24 15.98 9.16
N ARG A 119 -0.85 16.74 8.25
CA ARG A 119 -0.87 16.37 6.82
C ARG A 119 0.52 16.37 6.18
N GLY A 120 1.35 17.36 6.49
CA GLY A 120 2.71 17.45 5.99
C GLY A 120 3.61 16.32 6.48
N LEU A 121 3.44 15.88 7.73
CA LEU A 121 4.15 14.72 8.30
C LEU A 121 3.76 13.41 7.60
N VAL A 122 2.48 13.20 7.32
CA VAL A 122 2.02 12.01 6.57
C VAL A 122 2.65 11.99 5.17
N PHE A 123 2.71 13.14 4.48
CA PHE A 123 3.42 13.22 3.20
C PHE A 123 4.91 12.85 3.36
N ALA A 124 5.60 13.41 4.35
CA ALA A 124 7.02 13.12 4.59
C ALA A 124 7.27 11.64 4.82
N TYR A 125 6.44 10.97 5.61
CA TYR A 125 6.58 9.54 5.90
C TYR A 125 6.33 8.67 4.66
N ALA A 126 5.33 9.00 3.85
CA ALA A 126 5.05 8.27 2.62
C ALA A 126 6.17 8.46 1.57
N LEU A 127 6.67 9.70 1.44
CA LEU A 127 7.83 10.01 0.60
C LEU A 127 9.06 9.23 1.06
N ALA A 128 9.32 9.17 2.37
CA ALA A 128 10.48 8.47 2.93
C ALA A 128 10.54 7.00 2.47
N VAL A 129 9.44 6.28 2.60
CA VAL A 129 9.37 4.86 2.18
C VAL A 129 9.45 4.72 0.66
N ALA A 130 8.75 5.58 -0.09
CA ALA A 130 8.75 5.51 -1.54
C ALA A 130 10.13 5.85 -2.14
N GLU A 131 10.87 6.78 -1.53
CA GLU A 131 12.25 7.12 -1.90
C GLU A 131 13.23 6.00 -1.52
N GLU A 132 13.04 5.33 -0.37
CA GLU A 132 13.79 4.12 -0.01
C GLU A 132 13.54 3.00 -1.02
N ASN A 133 12.29 2.74 -1.40
CA ASN A 133 11.96 1.78 -2.46
C ASN A 133 12.70 2.11 -3.77
N ALA A 134 12.65 3.37 -4.21
CA ALA A 134 13.31 3.82 -5.43
C ALA A 134 14.84 3.72 -5.40
N SER A 135 15.42 3.59 -4.21
CA SER A 135 16.88 3.47 -3.99
C SER A 135 17.33 2.04 -3.68
N GLY A 136 16.43 1.05 -3.77
CA GLY A 136 16.75 -0.34 -3.43
C GLY A 136 16.84 -0.62 -1.94
N GLY A 137 16.31 0.27 -1.10
CA GLY A 137 16.21 0.07 0.34
C GLY A 137 15.18 -1.01 0.70
N ARG A 138 15.35 -1.61 1.88
CA ARG A 138 14.39 -2.61 2.39
C ARG A 138 13.07 -1.93 2.77
N ILE A 139 11.99 -2.33 2.11
CA ILE A 139 10.62 -1.88 2.38
C ILE A 139 9.70 -3.09 2.50
N VAL A 140 8.46 -2.86 2.94
CA VAL A 140 7.40 -3.87 2.93
C VAL A 140 6.46 -3.57 1.77
N THR A 141 6.16 -4.60 0.95
CA THR A 141 5.13 -4.48 -0.08
C THR A 141 3.74 -4.44 0.57
N ALA A 142 2.99 -3.34 0.36
CA ALA A 142 1.68 -3.14 1.01
C ALA A 142 0.71 -2.35 0.11
N PRO A 143 0.09 -2.98 -0.93
CA PRO A 143 0.27 -4.37 -1.36
C PRO A 143 1.45 -4.59 -2.32
N THR A 144 2.01 -3.53 -2.96
CA THR A 144 3.10 -3.61 -3.93
C THR A 144 4.28 -2.72 -3.55
N CYS A 145 5.42 -2.85 -4.25
CA CYS A 145 6.55 -1.93 -4.09
C CYS A 145 6.16 -0.48 -4.43
N GLY A 146 5.39 -0.29 -5.52
CA GLY A 146 4.98 1.02 -5.99
C GLY A 146 4.08 1.80 -5.03
N SER A 147 3.40 1.11 -4.12
CA SER A 147 2.49 1.70 -3.13
C SER A 147 2.94 1.49 -1.67
N SER A 148 4.18 1.04 -1.48
CA SER A 148 4.73 0.63 -0.18
C SER A 148 4.79 1.72 0.89
N GLY A 149 4.68 3.00 0.50
CA GLY A 149 4.72 4.14 1.41
C GLY A 149 3.40 4.45 2.11
N VAL A 150 2.26 3.97 1.61
CA VAL A 150 0.94 4.41 2.06
C VAL A 150 0.61 3.88 3.47
N VAL A 151 0.60 2.56 3.64
CA VAL A 151 0.26 1.92 4.92
C VAL A 151 1.22 2.33 6.04
N PRO A 152 2.56 2.23 5.87
CA PRO A 152 3.47 2.60 6.95
C PRO A 152 3.39 4.07 7.32
N ALA A 153 3.18 4.99 6.37
CA ALA A 153 3.05 6.42 6.67
C ALA A 153 1.86 6.72 7.56
N VAL A 154 0.70 6.12 7.26
CA VAL A 154 -0.53 6.31 8.06
C VAL A 154 -0.35 5.74 9.46
N LEU A 155 0.12 4.50 9.59
CA LEU A 155 0.27 3.83 10.88
C LEU A 155 1.37 4.49 11.74
N TYR A 156 2.49 4.86 11.12
CA TYR A 156 3.57 5.57 11.82
C TYR A 156 3.11 6.94 12.33
N HIS A 157 2.38 7.69 11.49
CA HIS A 157 1.80 8.96 11.91
C HIS A 157 0.83 8.79 13.09
N LEU A 158 -0.07 7.82 13.04
CA LEU A 158 -1.02 7.55 14.10
C LEU A 158 -0.33 7.12 15.40
N GLN A 159 0.68 6.24 15.31
CA GLN A 159 1.45 5.83 16.47
C GLN A 159 2.17 7.02 17.12
N LYS A 160 2.87 7.86 16.35
CA LYS A 160 3.60 9.03 16.86
C LYS A 160 2.66 10.11 17.41
N SER A 161 1.55 10.40 16.73
CA SER A 161 0.64 11.49 17.10
C SER A 161 -0.36 11.12 18.19
N ARG A 162 -0.71 9.84 18.35
CA ARG A 162 -1.72 9.35 19.29
C ARG A 162 -1.16 8.45 20.39
N GLY A 163 0.11 8.05 20.30
CA GLY A 163 0.74 7.17 21.29
C GLY A 163 0.17 5.76 21.33
N PHE A 164 -0.32 5.23 20.19
CA PHE A 164 -0.85 3.88 20.13
C PHE A 164 0.24 2.84 20.37
N SER A 165 -0.10 1.78 21.12
CA SER A 165 0.81 0.66 21.38
C SER A 165 1.05 -0.17 20.14
N ASP A 166 2.18 -0.88 20.08
CA ASP A 166 2.51 -1.80 18.99
C ASP A 166 1.40 -2.85 18.77
N ALA A 167 0.82 -3.38 19.84
CA ALA A 167 -0.30 -4.33 19.74
C ALA A 167 -1.52 -3.75 18.98
N ARG A 168 -1.81 -2.44 19.11
CA ARG A 168 -2.87 -1.80 18.31
C ARG A 168 -2.46 -1.66 16.85
N ILE A 169 -1.19 -1.40 16.59
CA ILE A 169 -0.67 -1.33 15.22
C ILE A 169 -0.72 -2.72 14.55
N TYR A 170 -0.37 -3.80 15.25
CA TYR A 170 -0.46 -5.16 14.71
C TYR A 170 -1.89 -5.52 14.33
N ARG A 171 -2.89 -5.18 15.17
CA ARG A 171 -4.32 -5.37 14.84
C ARG A 171 -4.74 -4.55 13.62
N ALA A 172 -4.24 -3.34 13.47
CA ALA A 172 -4.49 -2.52 12.27
C ALA A 172 -3.82 -3.12 11.02
N LEU A 173 -2.61 -3.68 11.15
CA LEU A 173 -1.94 -4.39 10.07
C LEU A 173 -2.68 -5.66 9.66
N ALA A 174 -3.15 -6.46 10.63
CA ALA A 174 -3.97 -7.65 10.36
C ALA A 174 -5.23 -7.28 9.57
N THR A 175 -5.94 -6.22 10.00
CA THR A 175 -7.10 -5.71 9.28
C THR A 175 -6.71 -5.23 7.88
N ALA A 176 -5.64 -4.43 7.73
CA ALA A 176 -5.17 -3.95 6.44
C ALA A 176 -4.81 -5.09 5.48
N GLY A 177 -4.10 -6.11 5.98
CA GLY A 177 -3.73 -7.30 5.22
C GLY A 177 -4.95 -8.06 4.70
N LEU A 178 -5.97 -8.23 5.54
CA LEU A 178 -7.23 -8.89 5.17
C LEU A 178 -7.93 -8.16 4.01
N PHE A 179 -8.01 -6.81 4.06
CA PHE A 179 -8.59 -6.03 2.96
C PHE A 179 -7.78 -6.18 1.66
N GLY A 180 -6.46 -6.17 1.75
CA GLY A 180 -5.58 -6.44 0.61
C GLY A 180 -5.78 -7.85 0.02
N ASN A 181 -5.93 -8.86 0.87
CA ASN A 181 -6.18 -10.24 0.47
C ASN A 181 -7.51 -10.40 -0.27
N VAL A 182 -8.59 -9.75 0.21
CA VAL A 182 -9.89 -9.75 -0.47
C VAL A 182 -9.77 -9.18 -1.88
N VAL A 183 -9.02 -8.08 -2.06
CA VAL A 183 -8.78 -7.52 -3.40
C VAL A 183 -7.93 -8.45 -4.25
N LYS A 184 -6.84 -9.00 -3.70
CA LYS A 184 -5.95 -9.94 -4.42
C LYS A 184 -6.73 -11.16 -4.91
N HIS A 185 -7.62 -11.71 -4.08
CA HIS A 185 -8.43 -12.89 -4.41
C HIS A 185 -9.47 -12.60 -5.49
N ASN A 186 -10.22 -11.50 -5.38
CA ASN A 186 -11.38 -11.22 -6.24
C ASN A 186 -11.05 -10.42 -7.50
N ALA A 187 -9.91 -9.70 -7.50
CA ALA A 187 -9.49 -8.86 -8.63
C ALA A 187 -7.99 -9.04 -8.88
N SER A 188 -7.21 -7.97 -8.70
CA SER A 188 -5.75 -7.98 -8.79
C SER A 188 -5.18 -6.79 -8.03
N ILE A 189 -3.93 -6.95 -7.54
CA ILE A 189 -3.13 -5.88 -6.95
C ILE A 189 -1.99 -5.44 -7.89
N SER A 190 -1.94 -5.95 -9.11
CA SER A 190 -0.88 -5.67 -10.09
C SER A 190 -1.23 -4.47 -10.97
N GLY A 191 -0.33 -3.48 -11.03
CA GLY A 191 -0.46 -2.35 -11.94
C GLY A 191 -0.48 -2.74 -13.42
N ALA A 192 0.22 -3.82 -13.78
CA ALA A 192 0.24 -4.38 -15.12
C ALA A 192 -1.12 -5.00 -15.53
N GLU A 193 -1.93 -5.44 -14.58
CA GLU A 193 -3.23 -6.04 -14.85
C GLU A 193 -4.36 -5.01 -14.78
N VAL A 194 -4.41 -4.22 -13.72
CA VAL A 194 -5.55 -3.34 -13.42
C VAL A 194 -5.19 -1.86 -13.31
N GLY A 195 -3.95 -1.48 -13.61
CA GLY A 195 -3.49 -0.11 -13.41
C GLY A 195 -3.20 0.22 -11.94
N CYS A 196 -2.88 1.48 -11.68
CA CYS A 196 -2.50 1.95 -10.33
C CYS A 196 -3.66 1.92 -9.31
N GLN A 197 -4.89 1.75 -9.75
CA GLN A 197 -6.03 1.50 -8.85
C GLN A 197 -5.82 0.23 -8.01
N GLY A 198 -5.21 -0.82 -8.58
CA GLY A 198 -4.85 -2.06 -7.88
C GLY A 198 -3.67 -1.92 -6.92
N GLU A 199 -2.80 -0.95 -7.14
CA GLU A 199 -1.66 -0.70 -6.27
C GLU A 199 -1.97 0.38 -5.22
N VAL A 200 -2.03 1.64 -5.66
CA VAL A 200 -2.21 2.81 -4.79
C VAL A 200 -3.62 2.88 -4.22
N GLY A 201 -4.64 2.52 -5.01
CA GLY A 201 -6.02 2.46 -4.54
C GLY A 201 -6.21 1.42 -3.45
N VAL A 202 -5.66 0.22 -3.65
CA VAL A 202 -5.70 -0.84 -2.64
C VAL A 202 -4.87 -0.47 -1.41
N ALA A 203 -3.69 0.13 -1.57
CA ALA A 203 -2.90 0.62 -0.44
C ALA A 203 -3.66 1.67 0.38
N CYS A 204 -4.40 2.57 -0.28
CA CYS A 204 -5.26 3.54 0.39
C CYS A 204 -6.38 2.85 1.19
N ALA A 205 -7.04 1.86 0.62
CA ALA A 205 -8.06 1.06 1.30
C ALA A 205 -7.49 0.31 2.51
N MET A 206 -6.33 -0.34 2.36
CA MET A 206 -5.60 -1.00 3.45
C MET A 206 -5.24 -0.03 4.57
N ALA A 207 -4.73 1.17 4.23
CA ALA A 207 -4.38 2.19 5.20
C ALA A 207 -5.61 2.78 5.91
N ALA A 208 -6.77 2.77 5.26
CA ALA A 208 -8.04 3.17 5.86
C ALA A 208 -8.45 2.24 7.03
N ALA A 209 -7.89 1.04 7.12
CA ALA A 209 -7.99 0.17 8.30
C ALA A 209 -7.48 0.86 9.59
N ALA A 210 -6.71 1.96 9.45
CA ALA A 210 -6.35 2.82 10.57
C ALA A 210 -7.57 3.32 11.37
N ASN A 211 -8.78 3.33 10.79
CA ASN A 211 -10.02 3.60 11.51
C ASN A 211 -10.21 2.67 12.72
N GLN A 212 -9.69 1.44 12.65
CA GLN A 212 -9.65 0.51 13.78
C GLN A 212 -9.00 1.12 15.02
N LEU A 213 -7.94 1.92 14.85
CA LEU A 213 -7.23 2.56 15.95
C LEU A 213 -8.05 3.64 16.66
N PHE A 214 -9.07 4.19 16.01
CA PHE A 214 -10.00 5.15 16.60
C PHE A 214 -11.24 4.48 17.23
N GLY A 215 -11.33 3.16 17.21
CA GLY A 215 -12.45 2.41 17.73
C GLY A 215 -13.68 2.46 16.82
N GLY A 216 -13.48 2.58 15.51
CA GLY A 216 -14.54 2.47 14.52
C GLY A 216 -15.22 1.10 14.54
N SER A 217 -16.53 1.08 14.26
CA SER A 217 -17.28 -0.17 14.06
C SER A 217 -16.80 -0.91 12.80
N PRO A 218 -17.02 -2.23 12.67
CA PRO A 218 -16.70 -2.94 11.45
C PRO A 218 -17.31 -2.32 10.19
N SER A 219 -18.53 -1.78 10.25
CA SER A 219 -19.16 -1.07 9.12
C SER A 219 -18.44 0.24 8.76
N GLN A 220 -17.94 0.97 9.76
CA GLN A 220 -17.17 2.20 9.51
C GLN A 220 -15.77 1.89 8.93
N ILE A 221 -15.15 0.80 9.36
CA ILE A 221 -13.85 0.35 8.82
C ILE A 221 -14.01 -0.03 7.35
N GLU A 222 -15.04 -0.82 7.02
CA GLU A 222 -15.34 -1.21 5.65
C GLU A 222 -15.65 0.01 4.78
N TYR A 223 -16.47 0.94 5.27
CA TYR A 223 -16.80 2.16 4.53
C TYR A 223 -15.57 3.04 4.27
N ALA A 224 -14.67 3.20 5.23
CA ALA A 224 -13.43 3.94 5.03
C ALA A 224 -12.56 3.29 3.94
N ALA A 225 -12.46 1.97 3.94
CA ALA A 225 -11.71 1.22 2.91
C ALA A 225 -12.37 1.31 1.54
N GLU A 226 -13.70 1.22 1.48
CA GLU A 226 -14.50 1.39 0.27
C GLU A 226 -14.19 2.74 -0.38
N MET A 227 -14.31 3.84 0.37
CA MET A 227 -13.97 5.19 -0.10
C MET A 227 -12.51 5.28 -0.56
N GLY A 228 -11.59 4.63 0.16
CA GLY A 228 -10.18 4.60 -0.20
C GLY A 228 -9.94 3.99 -1.58
N LEU A 229 -10.67 2.95 -1.94
CA LEU A 229 -10.54 2.28 -3.24
C LEU A 229 -11.38 2.99 -4.33
N GLU A 230 -12.63 3.32 -4.04
CA GLU A 230 -13.55 3.95 -4.99
C GLU A 230 -12.96 5.21 -5.63
N HIS A 231 -12.36 6.08 -4.80
CA HIS A 231 -11.77 7.35 -5.27
C HIS A 231 -10.44 7.21 -6.03
N HIS A 232 -9.99 5.97 -6.25
CA HIS A 232 -8.84 5.63 -7.09
C HIS A 232 -9.23 4.83 -8.34
N LEU A 233 -10.52 4.55 -8.57
CA LEU A 233 -10.97 3.86 -9.77
C LEU A 233 -10.54 4.62 -11.03
N GLY A 234 -10.12 3.86 -12.05
CA GLY A 234 -9.67 4.41 -13.32
C GLY A 234 -8.22 4.94 -13.34
N MET A 235 -7.45 4.79 -12.26
CA MET A 235 -6.04 5.23 -12.26
C MET A 235 -5.19 4.38 -13.20
N THR A 236 -4.56 5.05 -14.16
CA THR A 236 -3.56 4.44 -15.05
C THR A 236 -2.25 4.18 -14.33
N CYS A 237 -1.44 3.25 -14.83
CA CYS A 237 -0.06 3.00 -14.37
C CYS A 237 0.90 3.25 -15.53
N ASP A 238 1.46 4.45 -15.56
CA ASP A 238 2.32 4.96 -16.63
C ASP A 238 3.61 5.58 -16.05
N PRO A 239 4.48 4.74 -15.44
CA PRO A 239 5.69 5.22 -14.78
C PRO A 239 6.69 5.74 -15.82
N VAL A 240 7.19 6.96 -15.59
CA VAL A 240 8.19 7.60 -16.47
C VAL A 240 9.48 6.79 -16.47
N CYS A 241 10.01 6.49 -17.64
CA CYS A 241 11.17 5.61 -17.86
C CYS A 241 11.00 4.20 -17.29
N GLY A 242 9.77 3.74 -17.04
CA GLY A 242 9.51 2.47 -16.38
C GLY A 242 9.94 2.41 -14.90
N LEU A 243 10.25 3.57 -14.29
CA LEU A 243 10.75 3.64 -12.93
C LEU A 243 9.63 3.96 -11.93
N VAL A 244 9.65 3.28 -10.78
CA VAL A 244 8.72 3.54 -9.68
C VAL A 244 9.10 4.84 -8.95
N GLN A 245 9.12 5.95 -9.71
CA GLN A 245 9.49 7.28 -9.25
C GLN A 245 8.42 8.32 -9.61
N ILE A 246 8.22 8.62 -10.91
CA ILE A 246 7.17 9.52 -11.38
C ILE A 246 6.06 8.69 -12.04
N PRO A 247 4.80 8.80 -11.60
CA PRO A 247 4.28 9.62 -10.49
C PRO A 247 4.22 8.88 -9.15
N CYS A 248 4.79 7.70 -9.02
CA CYS A 248 4.57 6.75 -7.93
C CYS A 248 4.90 7.34 -6.55
N ILE A 249 6.03 8.03 -6.41
CA ILE A 249 6.45 8.63 -5.13
C ILE A 249 5.39 9.61 -4.60
N GLU A 250 4.90 10.51 -5.44
CA GLU A 250 3.88 11.50 -5.05
C GLU A 250 2.52 10.85 -4.80
N ARG A 251 2.16 9.82 -5.58
CA ARG A 251 0.91 9.05 -5.39
C ARG A 251 0.84 8.41 -3.99
N ASN A 252 1.96 7.91 -3.46
CA ASN A 252 2.01 7.39 -2.09
C ASN A 252 1.62 8.45 -1.06
N ALA A 253 2.17 9.65 -1.16
CA ALA A 253 1.88 10.75 -0.24
C ALA A 253 0.38 11.13 -0.28
N TYR A 254 -0.18 11.28 -1.49
CA TYR A 254 -1.60 11.62 -1.66
C TYR A 254 -2.53 10.51 -1.16
N ALA A 255 -2.23 9.25 -1.45
CA ALA A 255 -3.04 8.13 -0.99
C ALA A 255 -3.01 7.97 0.53
N ALA A 256 -1.86 8.20 1.17
CA ALA A 256 -1.76 8.19 2.63
C ALA A 256 -2.65 9.27 3.28
N ALA A 257 -2.67 10.48 2.73
CA ALA A 257 -3.57 11.53 3.20
C ALA A 257 -5.06 11.18 2.95
N ARG A 258 -5.37 10.61 1.78
CA ARG A 258 -6.73 10.15 1.44
C ARG A 258 -7.23 9.07 2.39
N ALA A 259 -6.37 8.14 2.81
CA ALA A 259 -6.73 7.13 3.80
C ALA A 259 -7.16 7.77 5.13
N LEU A 260 -6.48 8.81 5.59
CA LEU A 260 -6.88 9.56 6.79
C LEU A 260 -8.17 10.36 6.58
N ASP A 261 -8.36 10.97 5.41
CA ASP A 261 -9.60 11.68 5.07
C ASP A 261 -10.79 10.69 5.03
N ALA A 262 -10.63 9.50 4.46
CA ALA A 262 -11.64 8.44 4.46
C ALA A 262 -11.98 7.96 5.88
N ASN A 263 -10.98 7.77 6.73
CA ASN A 263 -11.19 7.46 8.15
C ASN A 263 -11.99 8.55 8.87
N LEU A 264 -11.63 9.81 8.66
CA LEU A 264 -12.32 10.93 9.29
C LEU A 264 -13.76 11.03 8.82
N TYR A 265 -14.00 10.88 7.50
CA TYR A 265 -15.34 10.92 6.95
C TYR A 265 -16.21 9.79 7.50
N SER A 266 -15.73 8.55 7.46
CA SER A 266 -16.50 7.40 7.94
C SER A 266 -16.79 7.48 9.44
N ALA A 267 -15.88 8.06 10.24
CA ALA A 267 -16.06 8.24 11.68
C ALA A 267 -17.23 9.18 12.05
N PHE A 268 -17.64 10.07 11.13
CA PHE A 268 -18.81 10.94 11.34
C PHE A 268 -20.13 10.31 10.90
N THR A 269 -20.10 9.09 10.39
CA THR A 269 -21.28 8.35 9.93
C THR A 269 -21.58 7.17 10.88
N ASP A 270 -22.68 6.51 10.66
CA ASP A 270 -23.03 5.23 11.31
C ASP A 270 -22.41 4.02 10.60
N GLY A 271 -21.63 4.24 9.52
CA GLY A 271 -21.05 3.21 8.66
C GLY A 271 -22.01 2.71 7.56
N GLY A 272 -23.23 3.26 7.48
CA GLY A 272 -24.18 2.94 6.43
C GLY A 272 -23.82 3.65 5.11
N HIS A 273 -23.72 2.89 4.01
CA HIS A 273 -23.43 3.42 2.68
C HIS A 273 -24.08 2.55 1.58
N ARG A 274 -24.04 3.00 0.34
CA ARG A 274 -24.84 2.42 -0.76
C ARG A 274 -24.08 1.41 -1.59
N VAL A 275 -22.78 1.55 -1.70
CA VAL A 275 -21.89 0.71 -2.51
C VAL A 275 -20.96 -0.02 -1.57
N SER A 276 -20.95 -1.35 -1.55
CA SER A 276 -20.04 -2.11 -0.69
C SER A 276 -18.63 -2.15 -1.28
N PHE A 277 -17.64 -2.40 -0.43
CA PHE A 277 -16.26 -2.59 -0.85
C PHE A 277 -16.13 -3.67 -1.93
N ASP A 278 -16.84 -4.79 -1.79
CA ASP A 278 -16.81 -5.88 -2.77
C ASP A 278 -17.29 -5.42 -4.15
N ARG A 279 -18.30 -4.52 -4.19
CA ARG A 279 -18.75 -3.91 -5.44
C ARG A 279 -17.68 -3.03 -6.07
N VAL A 280 -16.96 -2.26 -5.28
CA VAL A 280 -15.85 -1.44 -5.78
C VAL A 280 -14.73 -2.33 -6.32
N VAL A 281 -14.42 -3.45 -5.66
CA VAL A 281 -13.44 -4.44 -6.14
C VAL A 281 -13.86 -5.03 -7.49
N GLU A 282 -15.14 -5.38 -7.64
CA GLU A 282 -15.69 -5.86 -8.93
C GLU A 282 -15.56 -4.82 -10.04
N VAL A 283 -15.93 -3.56 -9.74
CA VAL A 283 -15.76 -2.43 -10.68
C VAL A 283 -14.30 -2.18 -11.01
N MET A 284 -13.41 -2.26 -10.03
CA MET A 284 -11.96 -2.13 -10.26
C MET A 284 -11.45 -3.21 -11.21
N LYS A 285 -11.87 -4.46 -11.04
CA LYS A 285 -11.54 -5.56 -11.95
C LYS A 285 -12.00 -5.27 -13.38
N GLN A 286 -13.25 -4.80 -13.54
CA GLN A 286 -13.81 -4.49 -14.84
C GLN A 286 -13.10 -3.29 -15.49
N THR A 287 -12.94 -2.19 -14.77
CA THR A 287 -12.24 -1.00 -15.30
C THR A 287 -10.79 -1.31 -15.61
N GLY A 288 -10.14 -2.16 -14.81
CA GLY A 288 -8.80 -2.66 -15.09
C GLY A 288 -8.74 -3.45 -16.39
N HIS A 289 -9.73 -4.31 -16.65
CA HIS A 289 -9.84 -5.03 -17.92
C HIS A 289 -10.02 -4.06 -19.10
N ASP A 290 -10.86 -3.04 -18.94
CA ASP A 290 -11.23 -2.10 -19.99
C ASP A 290 -10.13 -1.05 -20.26
N LEU A 291 -9.22 -0.82 -19.33
CA LEU A 291 -8.06 0.07 -19.55
C LEU A 291 -7.21 -0.46 -20.72
N PRO A 292 -6.87 0.39 -21.70
CA PRO A 292 -5.92 0.05 -22.74
C PRO A 292 -4.57 -0.41 -22.17
N SER A 293 -3.96 -1.41 -22.78
CA SER A 293 -2.68 -1.98 -22.32
C SER A 293 -1.56 -0.94 -22.17
N ILE A 294 -1.58 0.09 -23.01
CA ILE A 294 -0.61 1.20 -22.97
C ILE A 294 -0.59 1.97 -21.63
N TYR A 295 -1.65 1.87 -20.81
CA TYR A 295 -1.76 2.50 -19.50
C TYR A 295 -1.53 1.53 -18.33
N LYS A 296 -0.90 0.36 -18.60
CA LYS A 296 -0.66 -0.72 -17.63
C LYS A 296 0.83 -1.05 -17.53
N GLU A 297 1.60 -0.19 -16.88
CA GLU A 297 3.04 -0.34 -16.59
C GLU A 297 3.95 -0.44 -17.84
N THR A 298 3.51 -0.03 -19.00
CA THR A 298 4.36 -0.11 -20.20
C THR A 298 5.46 0.94 -20.25
N GLY A 299 5.28 2.07 -19.57
CA GLY A 299 6.17 3.23 -19.71
C GLY A 299 6.11 3.91 -21.08
N GLU A 300 5.13 3.56 -21.93
CA GLU A 300 4.96 4.06 -23.30
C GLU A 300 3.75 5.00 -23.48
N GLY A 301 2.87 5.06 -22.47
CA GLY A 301 1.64 5.86 -22.51
C GLY A 301 1.61 6.96 -21.44
N GLY A 302 0.53 7.74 -21.46
CA GLY A 302 0.23 8.71 -20.42
C GLY A 302 1.37 9.66 -20.11
N LEU A 303 1.70 9.81 -18.84
CA LEU A 303 2.79 10.70 -18.38
C LEU A 303 4.17 10.27 -18.91
N ALA A 304 4.40 8.97 -19.06
CA ALA A 304 5.68 8.46 -19.55
C ALA A 304 6.00 8.95 -20.98
N ARG A 305 4.97 9.03 -21.83
CA ARG A 305 5.10 9.48 -23.20
C ARG A 305 5.34 11.00 -23.31
N GLU A 306 4.66 11.77 -22.47
CA GLU A 306 4.69 13.25 -22.52
C GLU A 306 5.84 13.84 -21.68
N TYR A 307 6.59 13.00 -20.97
CA TYR A 307 7.73 13.45 -20.18
C TYR A 307 8.93 13.76 -21.07
N ASP A 308 9.46 14.97 -20.92
CA ASP A 308 10.67 15.43 -21.59
C ASP A 308 11.74 15.74 -20.51
N PRO A 309 12.81 14.92 -20.40
CA PRO A 309 13.83 15.11 -19.38
C PRO A 309 14.64 16.41 -19.54
N ASP A 310 14.58 17.06 -20.71
CA ASP A 310 15.32 18.27 -21.02
C ASP A 310 14.50 19.56 -20.75
N LYS A 311 13.27 19.44 -20.29
CA LYS A 311 12.38 20.52 -19.83
C LYS A 311 12.16 20.51 -18.32
#